data_9019e9b62777a58ce33e9e1c01c3aef9
#
_entry.id   9019e9b62777a58ce33e9e1c01c3aef9
#
_cell.length_a   1.000
_cell.length_b   1.000
_cell.length_c   1.000
_cell.angle_alpha   90.00
_cell.angle_beta   90.00
_cell.angle_gamma   90.00
#
_symmetry.space_group_name_H-M   'P 1'
#
loop_
_entity.id
_entity.type
_entity.pdbx_description
1 polymer ?
#
loop_
_entity_poly.entity_id
_entity_poly.type
_entity_poly.pdbx_seq_one_letter_code
_entity_poly.pdbx_strand_id
1 'polypeptide(L)'
;DKGDKGDKGDKGEKGDKGDKGDAGQNGSCSGYFHASNGGTGASFNQPLQLFEDCNSGGLFVWDRANRTVTLKAGHTYSISFSGSVCISHDMGGWYSVVLKGRQGILNDTLIERYMNDADNSRVWMPFAFNRIYNAGSDIVLQYEFIQLTPGTQLNGAVYNITIIALD
;
A
#
# COMPACT_ATOMS: atom_id res chain seq x y z
N ASP A 1 -57.27 63.59 -36.36
CA ASP A 1 -55.80 63.53 -36.19
C ASP A 1 -55.49 62.19 -35.54
N LYS A 2 -54.66 61.41 -36.24
CA LYS A 2 -54.21 60.08 -35.77
C LYS A 2 -52.92 60.30 -34.98
N GLY A 3 -52.96 60.00 -33.67
CA GLY A 3 -51.79 60.18 -32.81
C GLY A 3 -50.61 59.31 -33.23
N ASP A 4 -49.39 59.81 -32.96
CA ASP A 4 -48.13 59.15 -33.32
C ASP A 4 -47.97 57.79 -32.57
N LYS A 5 -47.29 56.87 -33.23
CA LYS A 5 -47.00 55.55 -32.70
C LYS A 5 -45.92 55.67 -31.59
N GLY A 6 -46.21 55.20 -30.38
CA GLY A 6 -45.28 55.23 -29.29
C GLY A 6 -43.95 54.51 -29.59
N ASP A 7 -42.85 54.98 -28.98
CA ASP A 7 -41.51 54.44 -29.19
C ASP A 7 -41.38 52.99 -28.71
N LYS A 8 -40.50 52.28 -29.36
CA LYS A 8 -40.18 50.90 -29.03
C LYS A 8 -39.37 50.89 -27.73
N GLY A 9 -39.83 50.17 -26.71
CA GLY A 9 -39.12 50.02 -25.43
C GLY A 9 -37.69 49.50 -25.61
N ASP A 10 -36.80 49.91 -24.73
CA ASP A 10 -35.38 49.55 -24.74
C ASP A 10 -35.16 48.04 -24.54
N LYS A 11 -34.10 47.52 -25.15
CA LYS A 11 -33.70 46.11 -24.98
C LYS A 11 -33.16 45.90 -23.57
N GLY A 12 -33.73 44.95 -22.81
CA GLY A 12 -33.26 44.55 -21.49
C GLY A 12 -31.75 44.23 -21.45
N GLU A 13 -31.10 44.59 -20.37
CA GLU A 13 -29.68 44.35 -20.16
C GLU A 13 -29.35 42.86 -20.17
N LYS A 14 -28.13 42.53 -20.59
CA LYS A 14 -27.63 41.14 -20.59
C LYS A 14 -27.39 40.71 -19.14
N GLY A 15 -27.99 39.62 -18.71
CA GLY A 15 -27.74 39.01 -17.41
C GLY A 15 -26.27 38.80 -17.12
N ASP A 16 -25.88 38.95 -15.85
CA ASP A 16 -24.51 38.79 -15.39
C ASP A 16 -23.99 37.36 -15.68
N LYS A 17 -22.70 37.30 -15.91
CA LYS A 17 -22.02 36.01 -16.10
C LYS A 17 -22.04 35.26 -14.76
N GLY A 18 -22.57 34.02 -14.73
CA GLY A 18 -22.54 33.17 -13.54
C GLY A 18 -21.13 33.05 -12.95
N ASP A 19 -21.05 32.96 -11.64
CA ASP A 19 -19.81 32.83 -10.89
C ASP A 19 -19.00 31.62 -11.39
N LYS A 20 -17.67 31.74 -11.33
CA LYS A 20 -16.78 30.63 -11.63
C LYS A 20 -17.01 29.53 -10.59
N GLY A 21 -17.32 28.32 -11.01
CA GLY A 21 -17.42 27.17 -10.11
C GLY A 21 -16.16 27.04 -9.25
N ASP A 22 -16.33 26.58 -8.01
CA ASP A 22 -15.24 26.33 -7.09
C ASP A 22 -14.16 25.48 -7.74
N ALA A 23 -12.89 25.76 -7.43
CA ALA A 23 -11.79 24.90 -7.86
C ALA A 23 -12.05 23.50 -7.30
N GLY A 24 -12.05 22.49 -8.15
CA GLY A 24 -12.13 21.10 -7.70
C GLY A 24 -11.07 20.89 -6.63
N GLN A 25 -11.40 20.21 -5.54
CA GLN A 25 -10.42 19.81 -4.55
C GLN A 25 -9.32 19.06 -5.30
N ASN A 26 -8.10 19.57 -5.22
CA ASN A 26 -6.95 18.83 -5.70
C ASN A 26 -6.97 17.49 -4.96
N GLY A 27 -7.00 16.37 -5.67
CA GLY A 27 -6.85 15.03 -5.11
C GLY A 27 -5.45 14.86 -4.53
N SER A 28 -5.16 15.59 -3.44
CA SER A 28 -3.93 15.43 -2.67
C SER A 28 -4.15 14.30 -1.68
N CYS A 29 -3.26 13.33 -1.66
CA CYS A 29 -3.26 12.33 -0.57
C CYS A 29 -3.06 13.04 0.78
N SER A 30 -3.81 12.64 1.80
CA SER A 30 -3.70 13.22 3.15
C SER A 30 -2.39 12.85 3.85
N GLY A 31 -1.67 11.84 3.35
CA GLY A 31 -0.39 11.44 3.88
C GLY A 31 0.17 10.20 3.20
N TYR A 32 1.44 9.94 3.45
CA TYR A 32 2.13 8.75 2.94
C TYR A 32 3.16 8.24 3.95
N PHE A 33 3.42 6.95 3.88
CA PHE A 33 4.45 6.25 4.62
C PHE A 33 5.20 5.32 3.68
N HIS A 34 6.52 5.32 3.75
CA HIS A 34 7.37 4.37 3.06
C HIS A 34 8.46 3.86 3.98
N ALA A 35 8.66 2.55 3.96
CA ALA A 35 9.73 1.88 4.70
C ALA A 35 10.28 0.72 3.90
N SER A 36 11.58 0.47 4.03
CA SER A 36 12.29 -0.54 3.27
C SER A 36 13.24 -1.38 4.14
N ASN A 37 13.67 -2.52 3.59
CA ASN A 37 14.76 -3.32 4.13
C ASN A 37 15.66 -3.79 2.98
N GLY A 38 16.91 -3.41 3.02
CA GLY A 38 17.92 -3.68 2.00
C GLY A 38 18.54 -5.09 2.03
N GLY A 39 17.95 -6.07 2.73
CA GLY A 39 18.36 -7.47 2.56
C GLY A 39 19.08 -8.15 3.71
N THR A 40 18.96 -7.65 4.92
CA THR A 40 19.54 -8.31 6.09
C THR A 40 18.46 -8.78 7.07
N GLY A 41 18.59 -10.02 7.55
CA GLY A 41 17.97 -10.48 8.78
C GLY A 41 16.48 -10.87 8.71
N ALA A 42 15.96 -11.31 7.57
CA ALA A 42 14.66 -11.95 7.55
C ALA A 42 14.77 -13.40 8.08
N SER A 43 13.86 -13.76 8.97
CA SER A 43 13.71 -15.14 9.49
C SER A 43 12.24 -15.51 9.46
N PHE A 44 11.95 -16.79 9.32
CA PHE A 44 10.57 -17.26 9.42
C PHE A 44 9.96 -16.99 10.80
N ASN A 45 8.66 -16.70 10.82
CA ASN A 45 7.87 -16.50 12.03
C ASN A 45 8.36 -15.35 12.92
N GLN A 46 9.06 -14.39 12.34
CA GLN A 46 9.52 -13.18 13.02
C GLN A 46 8.99 -11.94 12.31
N PRO A 47 8.62 -10.90 13.06
CA PRO A 47 8.24 -9.63 12.46
C PRO A 47 9.34 -9.09 11.54
N LEU A 48 8.96 -8.73 10.32
CA LEU A 48 9.88 -8.17 9.33
C LEU A 48 10.43 -6.83 9.79
N GLN A 49 11.74 -6.68 9.70
CA GLN A 49 12.38 -5.42 10.02
C GLN A 49 12.27 -4.49 8.83
N LEU A 50 11.70 -3.31 9.07
CA LEU A 50 11.61 -2.21 8.13
C LEU A 50 12.33 -1.00 8.71
N PHE A 51 12.87 -0.16 7.84
CA PHE A 51 13.43 1.13 8.18
C PHE A 51 12.58 2.21 7.52
N GLU A 52 12.09 3.14 8.31
CA GLU A 52 11.31 4.26 7.80
C GLU A 52 12.19 5.13 6.90
N ASP A 53 11.76 5.34 5.66
CA ASP A 53 12.40 6.21 4.69
C ASP A 53 11.70 7.58 4.64
N CYS A 54 10.37 7.57 4.72
CA CYS A 54 9.58 8.81 4.81
C CYS A 54 8.21 8.56 5.45
N ASN A 55 7.69 9.60 6.14
CA ASN A 55 6.42 9.59 6.83
C ASN A 55 5.84 11.01 6.83
N SER A 56 4.66 11.20 6.31
CA SER A 56 4.02 12.51 6.18
C SER A 56 2.52 12.42 6.43
N GLY A 57 1.92 13.54 6.87
CA GLY A 57 0.48 13.66 7.09
C GLY A 57 0.02 13.30 8.52
N GLY A 58 0.90 12.78 9.39
CA GLY A 58 0.54 12.47 10.78
C GLY A 58 -0.42 11.28 10.97
N LEU A 59 -0.70 10.52 9.89
CA LEU A 59 -1.65 9.41 9.89
C LEU A 59 -1.00 8.06 10.16
N PHE A 60 0.33 8.01 10.27
CA PHE A 60 1.11 6.79 10.43
C PHE A 60 1.98 6.90 11.67
N VAL A 61 1.87 5.90 12.56
CA VAL A 61 2.76 5.80 13.72
C VAL A 61 3.66 4.59 13.53
N TRP A 62 4.94 4.86 13.30
CA TRP A 62 5.96 3.83 13.16
C TRP A 62 6.56 3.48 14.53
N ASP A 63 6.47 2.20 14.91
CA ASP A 63 7.14 1.65 16.10
C ASP A 63 8.25 0.69 15.66
N ARG A 64 9.46 1.20 15.67
CA ARG A 64 10.65 0.43 15.29
C ARG A 64 10.93 -0.74 16.23
N ALA A 65 10.63 -0.61 17.51
CA ALA A 65 10.91 -1.64 18.50
C ALA A 65 10.00 -2.86 18.30
N ASN A 66 8.72 -2.61 18.03
CA ASN A 66 7.72 -3.65 17.78
C ASN A 66 7.60 -3.99 16.28
N ARG A 67 8.29 -3.26 15.39
CA ARG A 67 8.23 -3.43 13.93
C ARG A 67 6.81 -3.33 13.39
N THR A 68 6.07 -2.32 13.86
CA THR A 68 4.67 -2.07 13.48
C THR A 68 4.49 -0.69 12.90
N VAL A 69 3.54 -0.56 11.99
CA VAL A 69 3.01 0.73 11.57
C VAL A 69 1.51 0.79 11.89
N THR A 70 1.11 1.80 12.65
CA THR A 70 -0.30 2.04 12.96
C THR A 70 -0.87 3.04 11.98
N LEU A 71 -1.97 2.67 11.31
CA LEU A 71 -2.77 3.54 10.46
C LEU A 71 -3.90 4.13 11.28
N LYS A 72 -4.12 5.44 11.19
CA LYS A 72 -5.19 6.11 11.91
C LYS A 72 -6.56 5.82 11.31
N ALA A 73 -7.57 5.77 12.18
CA ALA A 73 -8.96 5.57 11.79
C ALA A 73 -9.50 6.73 10.92
N GLY A 74 -10.55 6.45 10.17
CA GLY A 74 -11.31 7.44 9.40
C GLY A 74 -10.78 7.70 7.99
N HIS A 75 -9.74 7.00 7.55
CA HIS A 75 -9.09 7.18 6.25
C HIS A 75 -9.12 5.90 5.42
N THR A 76 -9.04 6.09 4.10
CA THR A 76 -8.87 5.01 3.13
C THR A 76 -7.41 4.96 2.68
N TYR A 77 -6.79 3.82 2.82
CA TYR A 77 -5.38 3.61 2.53
C TYR A 77 -5.17 2.70 1.32
N SER A 78 -4.22 3.07 0.46
CA SER A 78 -3.59 2.18 -0.51
C SER A 78 -2.33 1.60 0.13
N ILE A 79 -2.28 0.28 0.29
CA ILE A 79 -1.15 -0.43 0.90
C ILE A 79 -0.50 -1.28 -0.17
N SER A 80 0.74 -1.00 -0.51
CA SER A 80 1.58 -1.78 -1.43
C SER A 80 2.75 -2.38 -0.69
N PHE A 81 2.95 -3.67 -0.84
CA PHE A 81 4.11 -4.38 -0.30
C PHE A 81 4.75 -5.18 -1.43
N SER A 82 6.04 -5.00 -1.65
CA SER A 82 6.76 -5.68 -2.73
C SER A 82 8.20 -5.98 -2.34
N GLY A 83 8.79 -6.93 -3.05
CA GLY A 83 10.16 -7.30 -2.81
C GLY A 83 10.59 -8.56 -3.53
N SER A 84 11.66 -9.15 -3.04
CA SER A 84 12.15 -10.45 -3.46
C SER A 84 12.59 -11.26 -2.25
N VAL A 85 12.33 -12.55 -2.29
CA VAL A 85 12.75 -13.50 -1.26
C VAL A 85 13.62 -14.57 -1.89
N CYS A 86 14.71 -14.92 -1.21
CA CYS A 86 15.60 -16.00 -1.60
C CYS A 86 15.33 -17.21 -0.72
N ILE A 87 14.83 -18.27 -1.32
CA ILE A 87 14.59 -19.54 -0.64
C ILE A 87 15.38 -20.68 -1.29
N SER A 88 15.71 -21.68 -0.49
CA SER A 88 16.30 -22.94 -0.92
C SER A 88 15.71 -24.11 -0.15
N HIS A 89 15.93 -25.33 -0.65
CA HIS A 89 15.51 -26.56 -0.01
C HIS A 89 16.42 -27.71 -0.41
N ASP A 90 16.48 -28.74 0.44
CA ASP A 90 17.40 -29.86 0.30
C ASP A 90 16.85 -31.00 -0.57
N MET A 91 15.60 -30.92 -1.04
CA MET A 91 14.92 -31.99 -1.80
C MET A 91 14.14 -31.39 -2.99
N GLY A 92 13.89 -32.19 -4.02
CA GLY A 92 13.00 -31.82 -5.13
C GLY A 92 11.55 -31.67 -4.68
N GLY A 93 10.76 -30.82 -5.37
CA GLY A 93 9.34 -30.60 -5.11
C GLY A 93 8.91 -29.14 -5.11
N TRP A 94 7.72 -28.86 -4.59
CA TRP A 94 7.20 -27.53 -4.38
C TRP A 94 7.60 -26.99 -3.01
N TYR A 95 8.09 -25.76 -2.99
CA TYR A 95 8.47 -25.04 -1.77
C TYR A 95 7.68 -23.76 -1.67
N SER A 96 7.02 -23.59 -0.54
CA SER A 96 6.08 -22.51 -0.34
C SER A 96 6.42 -21.72 0.91
N VAL A 97 6.40 -20.40 0.74
CA VAL A 97 6.52 -19.40 1.81
C VAL A 97 5.35 -18.44 1.67
N VAL A 98 4.76 -18.03 2.75
CA VAL A 98 3.72 -17.02 2.75
C VAL A 98 4.23 -15.74 3.41
N LEU A 99 3.99 -14.60 2.77
CA LEU A 99 4.04 -13.30 3.42
C LEU A 99 2.68 -13.06 4.07
N LYS A 100 2.66 -12.96 5.39
CA LYS A 100 1.45 -12.85 6.20
C LYS A 100 1.42 -11.57 7.00
N GLY A 101 0.27 -10.88 6.99
CA GLY A 101 -0.03 -9.83 7.94
C GLY A 101 -0.55 -10.43 9.25
N ARG A 102 0.06 -10.10 10.38
CA ARG A 102 -0.26 -10.73 11.68
C ARG A 102 -1.66 -10.46 12.21
N GLN A 103 -2.37 -9.47 11.68
CA GLN A 103 -3.73 -9.12 12.12
C GLN A 103 -4.82 -9.41 11.08
N GLY A 104 -4.52 -10.21 10.07
CA GLY A 104 -5.51 -10.65 9.08
C GLY A 104 -6.01 -9.54 8.12
N ILE A 105 -5.40 -8.36 8.14
CA ILE A 105 -5.79 -7.22 7.31
C ILE A 105 -5.38 -7.41 5.86
N LEU A 106 -4.35 -8.20 5.62
CA LEU A 106 -3.86 -8.54 4.29
C LEU A 106 -4.17 -10.00 3.98
N ASN A 107 -4.54 -10.23 2.73
CA ASN A 107 -4.56 -11.59 2.22
C ASN A 107 -3.12 -12.12 2.21
N ASP A 108 -2.97 -13.36 2.59
CA ASP A 108 -1.68 -14.04 2.53
C ASP A 108 -1.17 -14.04 1.09
N THR A 109 0.08 -13.65 0.91
CA THR A 109 0.75 -13.68 -0.40
C THR A 109 1.62 -14.91 -0.47
N LEU A 110 1.18 -15.88 -1.27
CA LEU A 110 1.90 -17.11 -1.50
C LEU A 110 3.08 -16.90 -2.46
N ILE A 111 4.24 -17.40 -2.08
CA ILE A 111 5.46 -17.38 -2.88
C ILE A 111 5.91 -18.83 -3.02
N GLU A 112 5.87 -19.36 -4.24
CA GLU A 112 6.14 -20.77 -4.52
C GLU A 112 7.26 -20.96 -5.52
N ARG A 113 8.00 -22.04 -5.35
CA ARG A 113 9.03 -22.50 -6.28
C ARG A 113 8.97 -24.01 -6.42
N TYR A 114 9.07 -24.51 -7.65
CA TYR A 114 9.28 -25.92 -7.95
C TYR A 114 10.75 -26.21 -8.24
N MET A 115 11.28 -27.29 -7.70
CA MET A 115 12.65 -27.76 -7.93
C MET A 115 12.62 -29.24 -8.30
N ASN A 116 13.32 -29.65 -9.38
CA ASN A 116 13.34 -31.02 -9.85
C ASN A 116 14.14 -31.94 -8.90
N ASP A 117 15.24 -31.42 -8.36
CA ASP A 117 16.15 -32.17 -7.48
C ASP A 117 16.55 -31.29 -6.29
N ALA A 118 17.31 -31.90 -5.35
CA ALA A 118 17.96 -31.13 -4.30
C ALA A 118 18.83 -30.05 -4.91
N ASP A 119 18.43 -28.80 -4.75
CA ASP A 119 19.13 -27.65 -5.28
C ASP A 119 19.26 -26.60 -4.18
N ASN A 120 20.46 -26.53 -3.61
CA ASN A 120 20.83 -25.49 -2.67
C ASN A 120 21.10 -24.14 -3.36
N SER A 121 20.79 -24.02 -4.65
CA SER A 121 20.94 -22.74 -5.35
C SER A 121 20.01 -21.68 -4.77
N ARG A 122 20.59 -20.53 -4.51
CA ARG A 122 19.86 -19.36 -4.01
C ARG A 122 19.19 -18.69 -5.18
N VAL A 123 17.88 -18.80 -5.27
CA VAL A 123 17.08 -18.11 -6.29
C VAL A 123 16.19 -17.07 -5.64
N TRP A 124 16.27 -15.86 -6.16
CA TRP A 124 15.43 -14.76 -5.75
C TRP A 124 14.09 -14.79 -6.48
N MET A 125 13.01 -14.77 -5.74
CA MET A 125 11.65 -14.77 -6.27
C MET A 125 10.97 -13.47 -5.91
N PRO A 126 10.50 -12.71 -6.91
CA PRO A 126 9.75 -11.47 -6.67
C PRO A 126 8.36 -11.78 -6.09
N PHE A 127 7.87 -10.87 -5.29
CA PHE A 127 6.49 -10.86 -4.83
C PHE A 127 5.97 -9.43 -4.75
N ALA A 128 4.67 -9.27 -4.91
CA ALA A 128 4.00 -8.00 -4.72
C ALA A 128 2.53 -8.21 -4.37
N PHE A 129 1.99 -7.36 -3.52
CA PHE A 129 0.56 -7.19 -3.37
C PHE A 129 0.20 -5.72 -3.24
N ASN A 130 -1.06 -5.41 -3.55
CA ASN A 130 -1.65 -4.11 -3.32
C ASN A 130 -3.05 -4.30 -2.74
N ARG A 131 -3.44 -3.44 -1.80
CA ARG A 131 -4.76 -3.46 -1.20
C ARG A 131 -5.23 -2.05 -0.89
N ILE A 132 -6.51 -1.79 -1.18
CA ILE A 132 -7.23 -0.64 -0.67
C ILE A 132 -7.94 -1.06 0.62
N TYR A 133 -7.74 -0.28 1.68
CA TYR A 133 -8.27 -0.56 3.00
C TYR A 133 -8.91 0.67 3.62
N ASN A 134 -10.19 0.56 4.02
CA ASN A 134 -10.88 1.61 4.74
C ASN A 134 -10.77 1.33 6.25
N ALA A 135 -10.09 2.20 6.98
CA ALA A 135 -9.80 2.05 8.40
C ALA A 135 -10.92 2.64 9.26
N GLY A 136 -11.89 1.81 9.68
CA GLY A 136 -12.94 2.20 10.63
C GLY A 136 -12.43 2.38 12.08
N SER A 137 -11.25 1.87 12.40
CA SER A 137 -10.52 2.03 13.67
C SER A 137 -9.02 2.08 13.39
N ASP A 138 -8.23 2.50 14.38
CA ASP A 138 -6.77 2.44 14.29
C ASP A 138 -6.33 0.99 14.02
N ILE A 139 -5.46 0.80 13.03
CA ILE A 139 -5.01 -0.51 12.58
C ILE A 139 -3.49 -0.62 12.73
N VAL A 140 -3.06 -1.69 13.38
CA VAL A 140 -1.63 -2.00 13.53
C VAL A 140 -1.21 -3.04 12.51
N LEU A 141 -0.33 -2.67 11.59
CA LEU A 141 0.24 -3.56 10.59
C LEU A 141 1.58 -4.12 11.09
N GLN A 142 1.73 -5.43 10.96
CA GLN A 142 2.98 -6.15 11.19
C GLN A 142 3.04 -7.34 10.25
N TYR A 143 4.16 -7.59 9.63
CA TYR A 143 4.32 -8.63 8.60
C TYR A 143 5.37 -9.66 9.02
N GLU A 144 5.21 -10.87 8.52
CA GLU A 144 6.17 -11.97 8.73
C GLU A 144 6.18 -12.92 7.52
N PHE A 145 7.29 -13.60 7.30
CA PHE A 145 7.32 -14.76 6.41
C PHE A 145 7.03 -16.03 7.19
N ILE A 146 6.11 -16.84 6.69
CA ILE A 146 5.75 -18.13 7.27
C ILE A 146 6.26 -19.24 6.34
N GLN A 147 6.97 -20.20 6.89
CA GLN A 147 7.33 -21.42 6.20
C GLN A 147 6.10 -22.33 6.08
N LEU A 148 5.70 -22.68 4.86
CA LEU A 148 4.61 -23.64 4.62
C LEU A 148 5.15 -25.06 4.33
N THR A 149 6.24 -25.16 3.58
CA THR A 149 6.88 -26.44 3.30
C THR A 149 8.02 -26.67 4.30
N PRO A 150 7.94 -27.72 5.13
CA PRO A 150 9.01 -28.05 6.06
C PRO A 150 10.35 -28.26 5.33
N GLY A 151 11.44 -27.77 5.90
CA GLY A 151 12.77 -27.85 5.30
C GLY A 151 13.13 -26.68 4.37
N THR A 152 12.18 -25.82 4.00
CA THR A 152 12.47 -24.59 3.25
C THR A 152 13.34 -23.66 4.08
N GLN A 153 14.40 -23.14 3.50
CA GLN A 153 15.32 -22.18 4.14
C GLN A 153 15.12 -20.79 3.55
N LEU A 154 15.09 -19.78 4.42
CA LEU A 154 15.05 -18.38 4.02
C LEU A 154 16.49 -17.82 4.04
N ASN A 155 17.07 -17.64 2.85
CA ASN A 155 18.45 -17.22 2.69
C ASN A 155 18.61 -15.68 2.62
N GLY A 156 17.52 -14.97 2.40
CA GLY A 156 17.49 -13.51 2.35
C GLY A 156 16.16 -13.00 1.85
N ALA A 157 15.90 -11.73 2.12
CA ALA A 157 14.74 -11.02 1.59
C ALA A 157 15.06 -9.52 1.47
N VAL A 158 14.61 -8.91 0.39
CA VAL A 158 14.62 -7.45 0.17
C VAL A 158 13.18 -7.04 -0.05
N TYR A 159 12.71 -6.05 0.69
CA TYR A 159 11.30 -5.67 0.60
C TYR A 159 11.06 -4.22 1.01
N ASN A 160 9.94 -3.69 0.56
CA ASN A 160 9.47 -2.37 0.93
C ASN A 160 7.95 -2.34 1.07
N ILE A 161 7.46 -1.42 1.88
CA ILE A 161 6.06 -1.09 2.01
C ILE A 161 5.83 0.38 1.70
N THR A 162 4.81 0.67 0.91
CA THR A 162 4.31 2.02 0.66
C THR A 162 2.85 2.09 1.04
N ILE A 163 2.49 3.08 1.84
CA ILE A 163 1.11 3.31 2.26
C ILE A 163 0.76 4.75 1.94
N ILE A 164 -0.37 4.97 1.29
CA ILE A 164 -0.88 6.29 0.89
C ILE A 164 -2.30 6.43 1.43
N ALA A 165 -2.57 7.51 2.14
CA ALA A 165 -3.92 7.92 2.49
C ALA A 165 -4.56 8.62 1.27
N LEU A 166 -5.72 8.11 0.81
CA LEU A 166 -6.35 8.49 -0.46
C LEU A 166 -7.36 9.63 -0.35
N ASP A 167 -7.69 10.06 0.86
CA ASP A 167 -8.71 11.08 1.17
C ASP A 167 -8.15 12.29 1.90
#